data_c8afc1d6aa3b4fad60240b884bb71688
#
_entry.id   c8afc1d6aa3b4fad60240b884bb71688
#
_cell.length_a   1.000
_cell.length_b   1.000
_cell.length_c   1.000
_cell.angle_alpha   90.00
_cell.angle_beta   90.00
_cell.angle_gamma   90.00
#
_symmetry.space_group_name_H-M   'P 1'
#
loop_
_entity.id
_entity.type
_entity.pdbx_description
1 polymer ?
#
loop_
_entity_poly.entity_id
_entity_poly.type
_entity_poly.pdbx_seq_one_letter_code
_entity_poly.pdbx_strand_id
1 'polypeptide(L)'
;MRQDLGWAAQFETMRTSEVLRALEQGALDAGIFLTHPRAEALDKDGLIFDRHTLARTDVLLVGPEEDIAGIRGESDATRAMKQVLAACRAGVASWHPLEANSPLEALAHRLSDGQLRAALSLAASLQAGQPLPTYRLMTRAQWHLTASQNKGAKIWLSGQPDLVMQAQVACSFHARHPGAKLLVKWLQWPLAQQALRPRQTGWTGIKG
;
A
#
# COMPACT_ATOMS: atom_id res chain seq x y z
N MET A 1 -24.51 -8.32 4.05
CA MET A 1 -24.24 -9.38 3.06
C MET A 1 -25.12 -10.61 3.27
N ARG A 2 -25.14 -11.27 4.43
CA ARG A 2 -26.04 -12.43 4.67
C ARG A 2 -27.51 -12.08 4.50
N GLN A 3 -27.93 -10.88 4.92
CA GLN A 3 -29.29 -10.36 4.75
C GLN A 3 -29.61 -10.04 3.27
N ASP A 4 -28.61 -9.58 2.49
CA ASP A 4 -28.84 -9.11 1.13
C ASP A 4 -28.69 -10.21 0.08
N LEU A 5 -27.80 -11.18 0.32
CA LEU A 5 -27.46 -12.24 -0.66
C LEU A 5 -27.86 -13.63 -0.18
N GLY A 6 -28.29 -13.80 1.08
CA GLY A 6 -28.65 -15.09 1.64
C GLY A 6 -27.45 -16.04 1.87
N TRP A 7 -26.21 -15.57 1.72
CA TRP A 7 -25.00 -16.38 1.79
C TRP A 7 -24.13 -16.05 2.98
N ALA A 8 -23.40 -17.05 3.45
CA ALA A 8 -22.31 -16.87 4.41
C ALA A 8 -20.98 -16.88 3.64
N ALA A 9 -20.20 -15.82 3.79
CA ALA A 9 -18.81 -15.79 3.33
C ALA A 9 -17.89 -16.09 4.50
N GLN A 10 -16.91 -16.94 4.29
CA GLN A 10 -15.80 -17.13 5.21
C GLN A 10 -14.72 -16.10 4.85
N PHE A 11 -14.25 -15.34 5.84
CA PHE A 11 -13.22 -14.32 5.65
C PHE A 11 -11.94 -14.74 6.35
N GLU A 12 -10.84 -14.62 5.63
CA GLU A 12 -9.48 -14.80 6.15
C GLU A 12 -8.70 -13.51 5.96
N THR A 13 -7.90 -13.13 6.96
CA THR A 13 -7.03 -11.96 6.87
C THR A 13 -5.62 -12.41 6.50
N MET A 14 -5.12 -11.89 5.40
CA MET A 14 -3.82 -12.23 4.83
C MET A 14 -3.11 -10.97 4.33
N ARG A 15 -1.79 -11.07 4.09
CA ARG A 15 -1.02 -10.04 3.41
C ARG A 15 -1.40 -9.98 1.93
N THR A 16 -1.25 -8.83 1.29
CA THR A 16 -1.54 -8.66 -0.15
C THR A 16 -0.85 -9.72 -1.02
N SER A 17 0.41 -10.02 -0.77
CA SER A 17 1.16 -11.04 -1.51
C SER A 17 0.60 -12.47 -1.34
N GLU A 18 0.09 -12.77 -0.16
CA GLU A 18 -0.54 -14.06 0.16
C GLU A 18 -1.91 -14.18 -0.49
N VAL A 19 -2.73 -13.10 -0.44
CA VAL A 19 -4.03 -13.05 -1.13
C VAL A 19 -3.84 -13.27 -2.63
N LEU A 20 -2.89 -12.57 -3.27
CA LEU A 20 -2.64 -12.71 -4.71
C LEU A 20 -2.18 -14.11 -5.08
N ARG A 21 -1.32 -14.72 -4.27
CA ARG A 21 -0.90 -16.12 -4.46
C ARG A 21 -2.07 -17.09 -4.29
N ALA A 22 -2.91 -16.88 -3.29
CA ALA A 22 -4.08 -17.74 -3.05
C ALA A 22 -5.14 -17.62 -4.16
N LEU A 23 -5.34 -16.42 -4.72
CA LEU A 23 -6.19 -16.22 -5.91
C LEU A 23 -5.63 -16.95 -7.13
N GLU A 24 -4.32 -16.83 -7.39
CA GLU A 24 -3.62 -17.52 -8.48
C GLU A 24 -3.79 -19.05 -8.40
N GLN A 25 -3.70 -19.60 -7.19
CA GLN A 25 -3.80 -21.04 -6.94
C GLN A 25 -5.26 -21.55 -6.80
N GLY A 26 -6.24 -20.66 -6.81
CA GLY A 26 -7.65 -21.02 -6.59
C GLY A 26 -7.97 -21.45 -5.14
N ALA A 27 -7.10 -21.10 -4.20
CA ALA A 27 -7.35 -21.33 -2.77
C ALA A 27 -8.36 -20.33 -2.19
N LEU A 28 -8.53 -19.18 -2.83
CA LEU A 28 -9.57 -18.19 -2.57
C LEU A 28 -10.44 -18.01 -3.81
N ASP A 29 -11.76 -17.93 -3.65
CA ASP A 29 -12.70 -17.62 -4.73
C ASP A 29 -12.67 -16.13 -5.12
N ALA A 30 -12.49 -15.24 -4.13
CA ALA A 30 -12.31 -13.80 -4.30
C ALA A 30 -11.38 -13.25 -3.21
N GLY A 31 -10.72 -12.14 -3.48
CA GLY A 31 -9.81 -11.50 -2.52
C GLY A 31 -9.81 -9.99 -2.61
N ILE A 32 -9.63 -9.34 -1.46
CA ILE A 32 -9.37 -7.91 -1.36
C ILE A 32 -7.88 -7.73 -1.08
N PHE A 33 -7.22 -6.88 -1.85
CA PHE A 33 -5.79 -6.63 -1.77
C PHE A 33 -5.47 -5.17 -2.11
N LEU A 34 -4.28 -4.71 -1.74
CA LEU A 34 -3.80 -3.39 -2.10
C LEU A 34 -3.13 -3.40 -3.47
N THR A 35 -3.10 -2.24 -4.14
CA THR A 35 -2.40 -2.07 -5.43
C THR A 35 -1.01 -2.70 -5.37
N HIS A 36 -0.74 -3.61 -6.30
CA HIS A 36 0.52 -4.35 -6.37
C HIS A 36 0.81 -4.78 -7.81
N PRO A 37 2.06 -4.71 -8.32
CA PRO A 37 2.40 -5.12 -9.69
C PRO A 37 1.99 -6.56 -10.02
N ARG A 38 2.04 -7.48 -9.05
CA ARG A 38 1.59 -8.86 -9.21
C ARG A 38 0.10 -8.95 -9.59
N ALA A 39 -0.75 -8.07 -9.04
CA ALA A 39 -2.17 -8.06 -9.39
C ALA A 39 -2.39 -7.70 -10.87
N GLU A 40 -1.59 -6.76 -11.40
CA GLU A 40 -1.63 -6.39 -12.82
C GLU A 40 -1.17 -7.54 -13.72
N ALA A 41 -0.12 -8.27 -13.31
CA ALA A 41 0.36 -9.45 -14.03
C ALA A 41 -0.70 -10.56 -14.05
N LEU A 42 -1.30 -10.89 -12.89
CA LEU A 42 -2.34 -11.92 -12.80
C LEU A 42 -3.58 -11.57 -13.60
N ASP A 43 -3.98 -10.30 -13.65
CA ASP A 43 -5.11 -9.81 -14.45
C ASP A 43 -4.80 -9.94 -15.95
N LYS A 44 -3.60 -9.52 -16.38
CA LYS A 44 -3.14 -9.66 -17.76
C LYS A 44 -3.05 -11.12 -18.21
N ASP A 45 -2.64 -12.01 -17.32
CA ASP A 45 -2.52 -13.45 -17.58
C ASP A 45 -3.89 -14.18 -17.47
N GLY A 46 -4.97 -13.46 -17.13
CA GLY A 46 -6.32 -14.02 -16.97
C GLY A 46 -6.51 -14.91 -15.75
N LEU A 47 -5.57 -14.87 -14.78
CA LEU A 47 -5.64 -15.67 -13.55
C LEU A 47 -6.54 -15.07 -12.48
N ILE A 48 -6.82 -13.76 -12.59
CA ILE A 48 -7.88 -13.07 -11.85
C ILE A 48 -8.75 -12.28 -12.83
N PHE A 49 -9.99 -11.99 -12.43
CA PHE A 49 -10.94 -11.24 -13.26
C PHE A 49 -11.91 -10.42 -12.39
N ASP A 50 -12.75 -9.58 -13.01
CA ASP A 50 -13.67 -8.66 -12.31
C ASP A 50 -12.92 -7.81 -11.27
N ARG A 51 -11.76 -7.29 -11.63
CA ARG A 51 -10.94 -6.45 -10.75
C ARG A 51 -11.52 -5.06 -10.65
N HIS A 52 -11.89 -4.64 -9.43
CA HIS A 52 -12.45 -3.32 -9.14
C HIS A 52 -11.77 -2.66 -7.97
N THR A 53 -11.67 -1.33 -8.01
CA THR A 53 -11.20 -0.54 -6.88
C THR A 53 -12.36 -0.30 -5.90
N LEU A 54 -12.13 -0.55 -4.61
CA LEU A 54 -13.13 -0.37 -3.54
C LEU A 54 -12.90 0.92 -2.75
N ALA A 55 -11.65 1.27 -2.49
CA ALA A 55 -11.28 2.43 -1.69
C ALA A 55 -9.88 2.92 -2.07
N ARG A 56 -9.54 4.14 -1.64
CA ARG A 56 -8.22 4.74 -1.82
C ARG A 56 -7.70 5.27 -0.49
N THR A 57 -6.40 5.26 -0.31
CA THR A 57 -5.70 5.90 0.79
C THR A 57 -4.46 6.61 0.29
N ASP A 58 -4.12 7.72 0.96
CA ASP A 58 -2.83 8.37 0.71
C ASP A 58 -1.71 7.55 1.34
N VAL A 59 -0.59 7.50 0.64
CA VAL A 59 0.71 7.15 1.20
C VAL A 59 1.45 8.44 1.55
N LEU A 60 2.08 8.44 2.70
CA LEU A 60 2.78 9.57 3.26
C LEU A 60 4.28 9.28 3.19
N LEU A 61 5.08 10.26 2.78
CA LEU A 61 6.51 10.27 3.04
C LEU A 61 6.71 10.99 4.37
N VAL A 62 7.19 10.26 5.37
CA VAL A 62 7.38 10.72 6.73
C VAL A 62 8.87 10.69 7.07
N GLY A 63 9.35 11.67 7.80
CA GLY A 63 10.74 11.78 8.23
C GLY A 63 10.90 12.66 9.46
N PRO A 64 12.13 12.96 9.87
CA PRO A 64 12.42 13.86 10.99
C PRO A 64 11.87 15.27 10.73
N GLU A 65 11.70 16.08 11.78
CA GLU A 65 11.25 17.48 11.65
C GLU A 65 12.28 18.33 10.90
N GLU A 66 13.56 18.03 11.08
CA GLU A 66 14.67 18.66 10.37
C GLU A 66 14.71 18.13 8.92
N ASP A 67 14.90 19.04 7.97
CA ASP A 67 14.96 18.72 6.57
C ASP A 67 16.35 18.22 6.12
N ILE A 68 16.75 17.07 6.62
CA ILE A 68 18.08 16.49 6.35
C ILE A 68 18.24 16.07 4.90
N ALA A 69 17.15 15.65 4.26
CA ALA A 69 17.16 15.24 2.86
C ALA A 69 16.94 16.41 1.88
N GLY A 70 16.66 17.63 2.36
CA GLY A 70 16.44 18.80 1.52
C GLY A 70 15.15 18.72 0.68
N ILE A 71 14.09 18.12 1.24
CA ILE A 71 12.81 17.88 0.51
C ILE A 71 11.72 18.91 0.84
N ARG A 72 12.08 19.99 1.53
CA ARG A 72 11.13 21.06 1.85
C ARG A 72 10.61 21.75 0.61
N GLY A 73 9.30 21.75 0.45
CA GLY A 73 8.63 22.35 -0.71
C GLY A 73 8.65 21.49 -1.97
N GLU A 74 9.23 20.28 -1.91
CA GLU A 74 9.14 19.33 -3.03
C GLU A 74 7.70 18.81 -3.15
N SER A 75 7.21 18.76 -4.39
CA SER A 75 5.87 18.25 -4.72
C SER A 75 5.91 16.99 -5.56
N ASP A 76 7.07 16.62 -6.10
CA ASP A 76 7.29 15.41 -6.88
C ASP A 76 7.79 14.28 -5.97
N ALA A 77 6.99 13.22 -5.85
CA ALA A 77 7.30 12.10 -4.97
C ALA A 77 8.56 11.33 -5.40
N THR A 78 8.82 11.23 -6.70
CA THR A 78 10.01 10.57 -7.25
C THR A 78 11.26 11.39 -6.91
N ARG A 79 11.23 12.71 -7.08
CA ARG A 79 12.36 13.57 -6.72
C ARG A 79 12.63 13.55 -5.22
N ALA A 80 11.58 13.68 -4.39
CA ALA A 80 11.72 13.57 -2.95
C ALA A 80 12.34 12.23 -2.52
N MET A 81 11.88 11.13 -3.12
CA MET A 81 12.42 9.80 -2.82
C MET A 81 13.90 9.70 -3.18
N LYS A 82 14.32 10.23 -4.34
CA LYS A 82 15.72 10.27 -4.76
C LYS A 82 16.60 11.08 -3.81
N GLN A 83 16.13 12.22 -3.32
CA GLN A 83 16.82 13.07 -2.33
C GLN A 83 16.98 12.33 -0.99
N VAL A 84 15.92 11.69 -0.50
CA VAL A 84 15.97 10.87 0.72
C VAL A 84 16.99 9.73 0.57
N LEU A 85 16.99 9.01 -0.54
CA LEU A 85 17.95 7.94 -0.78
C LEU A 85 19.39 8.47 -0.95
N ALA A 86 19.58 9.67 -1.47
CA ALA A 86 20.89 10.32 -1.51
C ALA A 86 21.39 10.64 -0.09
N ALA A 87 20.53 11.15 0.80
CA ALA A 87 20.87 11.37 2.20
C ALA A 87 21.21 10.07 2.94
N CYS A 88 20.47 8.97 2.65
CA CYS A 88 20.80 7.64 3.18
C CYS A 88 22.18 7.16 2.69
N ARG A 89 22.48 7.31 1.40
CA ARG A 89 23.80 6.95 0.84
C ARG A 89 24.94 7.78 1.43
N ALA A 90 24.69 9.03 1.76
CA ALA A 90 25.66 9.91 2.44
C ALA A 90 25.83 9.59 3.94
N GLY A 91 25.07 8.65 4.49
CA GLY A 91 25.15 8.26 5.91
C GLY A 91 24.59 9.30 6.88
N VAL A 92 23.82 10.29 6.42
CA VAL A 92 23.22 11.35 7.27
C VAL A 92 21.74 11.06 7.61
N ALA A 93 21.13 10.13 6.93
CA ALA A 93 19.76 9.65 7.20
C ALA A 93 19.68 8.13 7.05
N SER A 94 18.58 7.55 7.53
CA SER A 94 18.25 6.15 7.35
C SER A 94 16.87 5.99 6.74
N TRP A 95 16.61 4.80 6.19
CA TRP A 95 15.32 4.41 5.67
C TRP A 95 14.74 3.27 6.50
N HIS A 96 13.50 3.42 6.93
CA HIS A 96 12.81 2.34 7.64
C HIS A 96 12.55 1.16 6.69
N PRO A 97 13.00 -0.05 7.02
CA PRO A 97 12.79 -1.21 6.17
C PRO A 97 11.30 -1.47 5.96
N LEU A 98 10.93 -1.75 4.73
CA LEU A 98 9.58 -2.15 4.35
C LEU A 98 9.52 -3.68 4.30
N GLU A 99 8.34 -4.20 4.57
CA GLU A 99 8.11 -5.64 4.45
C GLU A 99 8.29 -6.07 2.99
N ALA A 100 9.06 -7.14 2.78
CA ALA A 100 9.35 -7.67 1.45
C ALA A 100 8.05 -8.07 0.72
N ASN A 101 7.97 -7.75 -0.57
CA ASN A 101 6.81 -7.98 -1.42
C ASN A 101 5.52 -7.29 -0.90
N SER A 102 5.67 -6.24 -0.09
CA SER A 102 4.53 -5.44 0.34
C SER A 102 4.17 -4.38 -0.72
N PRO A 103 2.90 -3.90 -0.72
CA PRO A 103 2.50 -2.80 -1.59
C PRO A 103 3.31 -1.52 -1.40
N LEU A 104 3.75 -1.22 -0.17
CA LEU A 104 4.62 -0.07 0.11
C LEU A 104 6.04 -0.26 -0.43
N GLU A 105 6.59 -1.48 -0.38
CA GLU A 105 7.89 -1.78 -1.00
C GLU A 105 7.81 -1.61 -2.53
N ALA A 106 6.76 -2.14 -3.16
CA ALA A 106 6.54 -1.99 -4.59
C ALA A 106 6.43 -0.51 -5.00
N LEU A 107 5.71 0.29 -4.20
CA LEU A 107 5.61 1.74 -4.41
C LEU A 107 6.97 2.43 -4.24
N ALA A 108 7.71 2.14 -3.18
CA ALA A 108 9.05 2.70 -2.94
C ALA A 108 10.02 2.34 -4.05
N HIS A 109 9.95 1.11 -4.55
CA HIS A 109 10.75 0.65 -5.69
C HIS A 109 10.44 1.44 -6.96
N ARG A 110 9.15 1.69 -7.25
CA ARG A 110 8.71 2.51 -8.38
C ARG A 110 9.19 3.96 -8.25
N LEU A 111 9.00 4.60 -7.10
CA LEU A 111 9.41 5.99 -6.85
C LEU A 111 10.94 6.19 -6.87
N SER A 112 11.71 5.14 -6.63
CA SER A 112 13.18 5.17 -6.66
C SER A 112 13.78 4.72 -7.98
N ASP A 113 12.99 4.51 -9.04
CA ASP A 113 13.43 3.92 -10.31
C ASP A 113 14.22 2.61 -10.10
N GLY A 114 13.78 1.76 -9.16
CA GLY A 114 14.44 0.49 -8.85
C GLY A 114 15.70 0.60 -7.98
N GLN A 115 16.15 1.81 -7.61
CA GLN A 115 17.40 2.01 -6.89
C GLN A 115 17.32 1.78 -5.38
N LEU A 116 16.13 1.53 -4.83
CA LEU A 116 15.90 1.39 -3.38
C LEU A 116 16.88 0.40 -2.74
N ARG A 117 16.93 -0.83 -3.22
CA ARG A 117 17.75 -1.90 -2.62
C ARG A 117 19.25 -1.57 -2.66
N ALA A 118 19.74 -1.06 -3.79
CA ALA A 118 21.15 -0.67 -3.92
C ALA A 118 21.51 0.46 -2.97
N ALA A 119 20.63 1.47 -2.82
CA ALA A 119 20.85 2.57 -1.90
C ALA A 119 20.88 2.10 -0.43
N LEU A 120 19.99 1.19 -0.05
CA LEU A 120 19.92 0.66 1.31
C LEU A 120 21.09 -0.28 1.65
N SER A 121 21.54 -1.10 0.71
CA SER A 121 22.72 -1.96 0.90
C SER A 121 23.97 -1.11 1.15
N LEU A 122 24.17 -0.04 0.39
CA LEU A 122 25.29 0.88 0.59
C LEU A 122 25.17 1.61 1.93
N ALA A 123 23.99 2.11 2.27
CA ALA A 123 23.74 2.77 3.56
C ALA A 123 24.04 1.85 4.76
N ALA A 124 23.62 0.59 4.69
CA ALA A 124 23.86 -0.39 5.75
C ALA A 124 25.35 -0.64 5.99
N SER A 125 26.18 -0.60 4.96
CA SER A 125 27.63 -0.76 5.09
C SER A 125 28.34 0.43 5.74
N LEU A 126 27.71 1.62 5.69
CA LEU A 126 28.26 2.87 6.25
C LEU A 126 27.78 3.15 7.69
N GLN A 127 26.68 2.52 8.12
CA GLN A 127 25.98 2.83 9.37
C GLN A 127 26.38 1.88 10.51
N ALA A 128 27.62 1.95 11.00
CA ALA A 128 28.00 1.25 12.20
C ALA A 128 27.65 2.09 13.47
N GLY A 129 26.46 1.85 14.03
CA GLY A 129 26.24 2.05 15.48
C GLY A 129 25.58 3.34 15.97
N GLN A 130 25.17 4.32 15.15
CA GLN A 130 24.42 5.47 15.63
C GLN A 130 22.97 5.52 15.11
N PRO A 131 21.97 5.90 15.95
CA PRO A 131 20.61 6.10 15.50
C PRO A 131 20.55 7.32 14.57
N LEU A 132 20.29 7.08 13.29
CA LEU A 132 20.12 8.13 12.30
C LEU A 132 18.65 8.55 12.18
N PRO A 133 18.39 9.83 11.82
CA PRO A 133 17.07 10.31 11.48
C PRO A 133 16.47 9.45 10.35
N THR A 134 15.27 8.93 10.55
CA THR A 134 14.71 7.87 9.70
C THR A 134 13.54 8.38 8.87
N TYR A 135 13.61 8.17 7.56
CA TYR A 135 12.50 8.37 6.63
C TYR A 135 11.75 7.06 6.37
N ARG A 136 10.46 7.15 6.06
CA ARG A 136 9.62 5.98 5.74
C ARG A 136 8.41 6.35 4.87
N LEU A 137 7.92 5.38 4.12
CA LEU A 137 6.57 5.42 3.58
C LEU A 137 5.60 4.73 4.53
N MET A 138 4.42 5.29 4.69
CA MET A 138 3.32 4.67 5.42
C MET A 138 1.98 5.16 4.89
N THR A 139 0.93 4.38 5.07
CA THR A 139 -0.42 4.83 4.71
C THR A 139 -0.93 5.86 5.72
N ARG A 140 -1.86 6.72 5.30
CA ARG A 140 -2.53 7.64 6.22
C ARG A 140 -3.24 6.91 7.37
N ALA A 141 -3.76 5.72 7.10
CA ALA A 141 -4.34 4.86 8.13
C ALA A 141 -3.31 4.46 9.20
N GLN A 142 -2.14 4.00 8.78
CA GLN A 142 -1.03 3.67 9.71
C GLN A 142 -0.59 4.89 10.52
N TRP A 143 -0.48 6.06 9.87
CA TRP A 143 -0.13 7.31 10.56
C TRP A 143 -1.09 7.63 11.70
N HIS A 144 -2.39 7.51 11.49
CA HIS A 144 -3.38 7.73 12.54
C HIS A 144 -3.34 6.68 13.65
N LEU A 145 -3.14 5.41 13.29
CA LEU A 145 -3.05 4.31 14.25
C LEU A 145 -1.80 4.41 15.14
N THR A 146 -0.71 4.97 14.62
CA THR A 146 0.58 5.11 15.32
C THR A 146 0.83 6.53 15.81
N ALA A 147 -0.18 7.37 15.93
CA ALA A 147 -0.04 8.79 16.26
C ALA A 147 0.79 9.05 17.54
N SER A 148 0.67 8.21 18.56
CA SER A 148 1.46 8.33 19.81
C SER A 148 2.95 8.04 19.62
N GLN A 149 3.30 7.27 18.58
CA GLN A 149 4.68 6.88 18.24
C GLN A 149 5.33 7.84 17.24
N ASN A 150 4.55 8.75 16.65
CA ASN A 150 5.01 9.67 15.61
C ASN A 150 5.59 10.98 16.18
N LYS A 151 5.93 11.01 17.47
CA LYS A 151 6.55 12.19 18.11
C LYS A 151 7.90 12.50 17.44
N GLY A 152 8.11 13.77 17.05
CA GLY A 152 9.31 14.20 16.33
C GLY A 152 9.37 13.79 14.85
N ALA A 153 8.28 13.22 14.32
CA ALA A 153 8.16 12.91 12.91
C ALA A 153 7.20 13.88 12.20
N LYS A 154 7.53 14.25 10.98
CA LYS A 154 6.76 15.16 10.12
C LYS A 154 6.35 14.46 8.83
N ILE A 155 5.15 14.78 8.36
CA ILE A 155 4.72 14.43 7.00
C ILE A 155 5.35 15.45 6.04
N TRP A 156 6.21 14.97 5.16
CA TRP A 156 6.87 15.79 4.15
C TRP A 156 6.09 15.85 2.86
N LEU A 157 5.55 14.70 2.41
CA LEU A 157 4.68 14.64 1.23
C LEU A 157 3.40 13.87 1.55
N SER A 158 2.29 14.36 0.99
CA SER A 158 0.98 13.70 1.01
C SER A 158 0.09 14.27 -0.09
N GLY A 159 -0.93 13.49 -0.50
CA GLY A 159 -1.92 13.94 -1.50
C GLY A 159 -1.39 13.99 -2.93
N GLN A 160 -0.18 13.50 -3.19
CA GLN A 160 0.37 13.41 -4.54
C GLN A 160 -0.27 12.25 -5.30
N PRO A 161 -0.56 12.39 -6.61
CA PRO A 161 -1.16 11.31 -7.42
C PRO A 161 -0.37 10.00 -7.35
N ASP A 162 0.96 10.09 -7.30
CA ASP A 162 1.86 8.94 -7.22
C ASP A 162 1.91 8.28 -5.83
N LEU A 163 1.40 8.96 -4.81
CA LEU A 163 1.31 8.48 -3.43
C LEU A 163 -0.09 7.99 -3.07
N VAL A 164 -0.87 7.55 -4.04
CA VAL A 164 -2.18 6.94 -3.80
C VAL A 164 -2.09 5.42 -3.87
N MET A 165 -2.61 4.76 -2.85
CA MET A 165 -2.78 3.31 -2.80
C MET A 165 -4.26 2.95 -2.86
N GLN A 166 -4.61 1.92 -3.62
CA GLN A 166 -5.99 1.48 -3.79
C GLN A 166 -6.20 0.11 -3.13
N ALA A 167 -7.31 -0.05 -2.43
CA ALA A 167 -7.84 -1.36 -2.11
C ALA A 167 -8.66 -1.85 -3.31
N GLN A 168 -8.32 -3.01 -3.81
CA GLN A 168 -8.93 -3.64 -4.97
C GLN A 168 -9.54 -4.99 -4.56
N VAL A 169 -10.53 -5.43 -5.30
CA VAL A 169 -11.11 -6.76 -5.20
C VAL A 169 -11.06 -7.43 -6.56
N ALA A 170 -10.83 -8.74 -6.58
CA ALA A 170 -10.95 -9.55 -7.79
C ALA A 170 -11.42 -10.97 -7.46
N CYS A 171 -11.92 -11.67 -8.48
CA CYS A 171 -12.19 -13.09 -8.44
C CYS A 171 -10.99 -13.88 -8.94
N SER A 172 -10.76 -15.08 -8.40
CA SER A 172 -9.87 -16.08 -8.98
C SER A 172 -10.49 -16.67 -10.25
N PHE A 173 -9.67 -16.91 -11.29
CA PHE A 173 -10.09 -17.70 -12.45
C PHE A 173 -10.53 -19.12 -12.05
N HIS A 174 -9.93 -19.67 -11.00
CA HIS A 174 -10.24 -20.99 -10.45
C HIS A 174 -11.38 -20.98 -9.42
N ALA A 175 -12.10 -19.84 -9.25
CA ALA A 175 -13.20 -19.74 -8.32
C ALA A 175 -14.23 -20.86 -8.54
N ARG A 176 -14.47 -21.64 -7.49
CA ARG A 176 -15.38 -22.81 -7.55
C ARG A 176 -16.82 -22.43 -7.27
N HIS A 177 -17.03 -21.32 -6.56
CA HIS A 177 -18.36 -20.89 -6.15
C HIS A 177 -18.83 -19.65 -6.94
N PRO A 178 -20.02 -19.68 -7.57
CA PRO A 178 -20.53 -18.53 -8.34
C PRO A 178 -20.76 -17.29 -7.49
N GLY A 179 -20.83 -17.46 -6.16
CA GLY A 179 -20.93 -16.39 -5.19
C GLY A 179 -19.77 -15.40 -5.17
N ALA A 180 -18.59 -15.78 -5.66
CA ALA A 180 -17.46 -14.89 -5.77
C ALA A 180 -17.80 -13.64 -6.61
N LYS A 181 -18.38 -13.83 -7.79
CA LYS A 181 -18.83 -12.74 -8.68
C LYS A 181 -19.90 -11.87 -8.02
N LEU A 182 -20.84 -12.49 -7.32
CA LEU A 182 -21.90 -11.75 -6.63
C LEU A 182 -21.34 -10.96 -5.44
N LEU A 183 -20.37 -11.49 -4.73
CA LEU A 183 -19.65 -10.75 -3.68
C LEU A 183 -18.95 -9.52 -4.26
N VAL A 184 -18.18 -9.68 -5.34
CA VAL A 184 -17.47 -8.58 -6.00
C VAL A 184 -18.43 -7.51 -6.48
N LYS A 185 -19.57 -7.89 -7.10
CA LYS A 185 -20.62 -6.95 -7.50
C LYS A 185 -21.27 -6.27 -6.30
N TRP A 186 -21.60 -7.03 -5.23
CA TRP A 186 -22.20 -6.47 -4.02
C TRP A 186 -21.30 -5.44 -3.35
N LEU A 187 -19.97 -5.67 -3.31
CA LEU A 187 -19.01 -4.72 -2.76
C LEU A 187 -18.99 -3.37 -3.50
N GLN A 188 -19.50 -3.32 -4.74
CA GLN A 188 -19.63 -2.09 -5.53
C GLN A 188 -20.96 -1.36 -5.28
N TRP A 189 -21.93 -1.98 -4.62
CA TRP A 189 -23.21 -1.36 -4.35
C TRP A 189 -23.09 -0.21 -3.35
N PRO A 190 -23.96 0.84 -3.46
CA PRO A 190 -23.90 2.00 -2.57
C PRO A 190 -23.96 1.64 -1.09
N LEU A 191 -24.77 0.63 -0.68
CA LEU A 191 -24.86 0.17 0.69
C LEU A 191 -23.54 -0.45 1.20
N ALA A 192 -22.92 -1.30 0.40
CA ALA A 192 -21.61 -1.87 0.73
C ALA A 192 -20.54 -0.78 0.80
N GLN A 193 -20.54 0.15 -0.17
CA GLN A 193 -19.61 1.28 -0.20
C GLN A 193 -19.81 2.22 1.01
N GLN A 194 -21.02 2.40 1.51
CA GLN A 194 -21.27 3.15 2.74
C GLN A 194 -20.69 2.43 3.97
N ALA A 195 -20.82 1.10 4.03
CA ALA A 195 -20.24 0.29 5.10
C ALA A 195 -18.70 0.28 5.08
N LEU A 196 -18.11 0.38 3.86
CA LEU A 196 -16.65 0.47 3.67
C LEU A 196 -16.07 1.87 3.89
N ARG A 197 -16.92 2.90 4.16
CA ARG A 197 -16.48 4.26 4.49
C ARG A 197 -16.17 4.37 5.98
N PRO A 198 -14.96 4.10 6.43
CA PRO A 198 -14.61 4.27 7.83
C PRO A 198 -14.43 5.76 8.10
N ARG A 199 -15.17 6.27 9.07
CA ARG A 199 -15.19 7.71 9.40
C ARG A 199 -13.86 8.30 9.89
N GLN A 200 -12.81 7.49 10.13
CA GLN A 200 -11.54 7.96 10.72
C GLN A 200 -10.29 7.18 10.33
N THR A 201 -10.30 6.33 9.32
CA THR A 201 -9.18 5.41 9.04
C THR A 201 -8.21 5.85 7.96
N GLY A 202 -8.39 7.04 7.37
CA GLY A 202 -7.55 7.50 6.25
C GLY A 202 -7.82 6.80 4.92
N TRP A 203 -8.91 6.03 4.82
CA TRP A 203 -9.43 5.47 3.59
C TRP A 203 -10.60 6.29 3.06
N THR A 204 -10.66 6.52 1.76
CA THR A 204 -11.79 7.16 1.08
C THR A 204 -12.42 6.19 0.10
N GLY A 205 -13.74 6.02 0.16
CA GLY A 205 -14.50 5.26 -0.84
C GLY A 205 -14.43 5.93 -2.20
N ILE A 206 -14.66 5.16 -3.26
CA ILE A 206 -14.79 5.71 -4.61
C ILE A 206 -16.13 6.41 -4.68
N LYS A 207 -16.12 7.67 -5.16
CA LYS A 207 -17.36 8.32 -5.58
C LYS A 207 -17.79 7.65 -6.89
N GLY A 208 -18.93 6.94 -6.85
CA GLY A 208 -19.63 6.52 -8.05
C GLY A 208 -20.13 7.73 -8.83
#